data_2e74ccedc40a202a81979052c183c746
#
_entry.id   2e74ccedc40a202a81979052c183c746
#
_cell.length_a   1.000
_cell.length_b   1.000
_cell.length_c   1.000
_cell.angle_alpha   90.00
_cell.angle_beta   90.00
_cell.angle_gamma   90.00
#
_symmetry.space_group_name_H-M   'P 1'
#
loop_
_entity.id
_entity.type
_entity.pdbx_description
1 polymer ?
#
loop_
_entity_poly.entity_id
_entity_poly.type
_entity_poly.pdbx_seq_one_letter_code
_entity_poly.pdbx_strand_id
1 'polypeptide(L)'
;MSVIIIKQTADYVVCVKPQGVESEHEMPALLKEQLGCERVYPVHRLDKETGGLMVYALSQKEAAYLSRQVQEGKMQKTYLAVVAGTPEQPKNTWNDLLFRDKAKNKSYLVKRERKGVKKASLSYEMLGQAMWNNQPVSLVKVQLHTGRTHQIRVQFAGRKHPLVGDRRYGGLPCNNLALWSVRLSFSDASKICQFACVPPEQGVWTPFKNHNL
;
A
#
# COMPACT_ATOMS: atom_id res chain seq x y z
N MET A 1 -16.48 4.94 13.93
CA MET A 1 -15.09 4.38 13.95
C MET A 1 -14.13 5.55 13.90
N SER A 2 -13.20 5.68 14.86
CA SER A 2 -12.23 6.79 14.85
C SER A 2 -11.01 6.41 13.99
N VAL A 3 -10.59 7.34 13.13
CA VAL A 3 -9.39 7.22 12.27
C VAL A 3 -8.19 7.82 13.00
N ILE A 4 -7.06 7.12 13.02
CA ILE A 4 -5.83 7.64 13.62
C ILE A 4 -5.27 8.73 12.71
N ILE A 5 -5.23 9.98 13.22
CA ILE A 5 -4.65 11.14 12.53
C ILE A 5 -3.18 11.26 12.93
N ILE A 6 -2.29 11.27 11.94
CA ILE A 6 -0.84 11.47 12.13
C ILE A 6 -0.48 12.96 12.05
N LYS A 7 -1.10 13.68 11.10
CA LYS A 7 -0.91 15.11 10.91
C LYS A 7 -2.16 15.72 10.30
N GLN A 8 -2.55 16.88 10.80
CA GLN A 8 -3.60 17.71 10.21
C GLN A 8 -3.05 19.12 9.99
N THR A 9 -3.36 19.70 8.86
CA THR A 9 -3.10 21.10 8.50
C THR A 9 -4.41 21.72 7.99
N ALA A 10 -4.38 22.97 7.58
CA ALA A 10 -5.53 23.59 6.92
C ALA A 10 -5.80 22.96 5.53
N ASP A 11 -4.77 22.41 4.86
CA ASP A 11 -4.83 21.98 3.46
C ASP A 11 -4.93 20.46 3.29
N TYR A 12 -4.38 19.67 4.22
CA TYR A 12 -4.39 18.21 4.12
C TYR A 12 -4.42 17.52 5.49
N VAL A 13 -4.80 16.25 5.47
CA VAL A 13 -4.71 15.33 6.61
C VAL A 13 -3.96 14.07 6.22
N VAL A 14 -2.97 13.66 7.03
CA VAL A 14 -2.31 12.35 6.96
C VAL A 14 -2.87 11.47 8.05
N CYS A 15 -3.33 10.31 7.68
CA CYS A 15 -3.99 9.38 8.61
C CYS A 15 -3.60 7.93 8.33
N VAL A 16 -3.95 7.05 9.25
CA VAL A 16 -3.82 5.60 9.11
C VAL A 16 -5.16 5.02 8.66
N LYS A 17 -5.22 4.54 7.41
CA LYS A 17 -6.39 3.83 6.91
C LYS A 17 -6.48 2.45 7.58
N PRO A 18 -7.57 2.09 8.24
CA PRO A 18 -7.80 0.74 8.71
C PRO A 18 -7.92 -0.25 7.54
N GLN A 19 -7.60 -1.52 7.79
CA GLN A 19 -7.93 -2.60 6.86
C GLN A 19 -9.44 -2.83 6.84
N GLY A 20 -9.96 -3.21 5.68
CA GLY A 20 -11.40 -3.41 5.48
C GLY A 20 -12.19 -2.14 5.14
N VAL A 21 -11.58 -0.95 5.21
CA VAL A 21 -12.20 0.33 4.85
C VAL A 21 -11.76 0.75 3.45
N GLU A 22 -12.70 1.21 2.64
CA GLU A 22 -12.45 1.65 1.27
C GLU A 22 -11.86 3.09 1.27
N SER A 23 -10.84 3.32 0.44
CA SER A 23 -10.04 4.55 0.50
C SER A 23 -10.63 5.76 -0.22
N GLU A 24 -11.52 5.56 -1.20
CA GLU A 24 -12.01 6.64 -2.08
C GLU A 24 -13.37 7.20 -1.64
N HIS A 25 -14.19 6.42 -0.89
CA HIS A 25 -15.52 6.85 -0.45
C HIS A 25 -15.72 6.70 1.07
N GLU A 26 -15.42 5.51 1.65
CA GLU A 26 -15.64 5.27 3.08
C GLU A 26 -14.70 6.13 3.96
N MET A 27 -13.41 6.19 3.63
CA MET A 27 -12.44 7.01 4.38
C MET A 27 -12.75 8.51 4.34
N PRO A 28 -13.07 9.15 3.19
CA PRO A 28 -13.50 10.55 3.16
C PRO A 28 -14.72 10.82 4.02
N ALA A 29 -15.71 9.91 4.07
CA ALA A 29 -16.89 10.07 4.92
C ALA A 29 -16.53 10.07 6.42
N LEU A 30 -15.69 9.10 6.87
CA LEU A 30 -15.20 9.03 8.24
C LEU A 30 -14.38 10.27 8.64
N LEU A 31 -13.52 10.74 7.75
CA LEU A 31 -12.69 11.93 8.01
C LEU A 31 -13.52 13.21 8.06
N LYS A 32 -14.56 13.37 7.21
CA LYS A 32 -15.49 14.50 7.28
C LYS A 32 -16.19 14.58 8.63
N GLU A 33 -16.72 13.47 9.10
CA GLU A 33 -17.40 13.38 10.38
C GLU A 33 -16.44 13.70 11.54
N GLN A 34 -15.24 13.08 11.53
CA GLN A 34 -14.27 13.23 12.62
C GLN A 34 -13.63 14.62 12.69
N LEU A 35 -13.39 15.27 11.53
CA LEU A 35 -12.73 16.57 11.45
C LEU A 35 -13.72 17.76 11.44
N GLY A 36 -15.01 17.49 11.33
CA GLY A 36 -16.02 18.53 11.20
C GLY A 36 -15.88 19.38 9.92
N CYS A 37 -15.37 18.78 8.82
CA CYS A 37 -15.11 19.50 7.58
C CYS A 37 -16.07 19.04 6.46
N GLU A 38 -16.42 19.97 5.55
CA GLU A 38 -17.37 19.66 4.48
C GLU A 38 -16.80 18.77 3.38
N ARG A 39 -15.49 18.86 3.14
CA ARG A 39 -14.85 18.24 1.97
C ARG A 39 -13.55 17.56 2.32
N VAL A 40 -13.39 16.31 1.85
CA VAL A 40 -12.17 15.52 1.94
C VAL A 40 -11.95 14.86 0.57
N TYR A 41 -10.80 15.09 -0.03
CA TYR A 41 -10.47 14.67 -1.39
C TYR A 41 -9.41 13.55 -1.36
N PRO A 42 -9.72 12.34 -1.85
CA PRO A 42 -8.71 11.31 -2.04
C PRO A 42 -7.78 11.70 -3.20
N VAL A 43 -6.47 11.62 -2.97
CA VAL A 43 -5.43 11.93 -3.99
C VAL A 43 -4.67 10.71 -4.46
N HIS A 44 -4.72 9.64 -3.68
CA HIS A 44 -4.24 8.31 -4.02
C HIS A 44 -5.10 7.25 -3.33
N ARG A 45 -4.80 5.99 -3.58
CA ARG A 45 -5.58 4.89 -3.02
C ARG A 45 -4.72 3.78 -2.44
N LEU A 46 -5.28 3.07 -1.47
CA LEU A 46 -4.90 1.73 -1.03
C LEU A 46 -6.03 0.76 -1.36
N ASP A 47 -5.71 -0.51 -1.54
CA ASP A 47 -6.75 -1.56 -1.63
C ASP A 47 -7.55 -1.62 -0.32
N LYS A 48 -8.80 -2.07 -0.37
CA LYS A 48 -9.67 -2.16 0.82
C LYS A 48 -9.02 -2.93 1.95
N GLU A 49 -8.35 -4.04 1.61
CA GLU A 49 -7.66 -4.92 2.57
C GLU A 49 -6.29 -4.39 3.04
N THR A 50 -5.72 -3.37 2.38
CA THR A 50 -4.43 -2.78 2.75
C THR A 50 -4.63 -1.70 3.80
N GLY A 51 -3.85 -1.75 4.88
CA GLY A 51 -3.83 -0.70 5.90
C GLY A 51 -2.63 0.23 5.79
N GLY A 52 -2.59 1.30 6.61
CA GLY A 52 -1.45 2.19 6.74
C GLY A 52 -1.66 3.60 6.22
N LEU A 53 -0.57 4.31 6.00
CA LEU A 53 -0.56 5.75 5.73
C LEU A 53 -1.26 6.13 4.44
N MET A 54 -2.11 7.14 4.56
CA MET A 54 -2.73 7.86 3.46
C MET A 54 -2.74 9.37 3.73
N VAL A 55 -2.73 10.16 2.67
CA VAL A 55 -2.98 11.59 2.69
C VAL A 55 -4.27 11.92 1.93
N TYR A 56 -5.07 12.82 2.50
CA TYR A 56 -6.26 13.39 1.88
C TYR A 56 -6.13 14.91 1.88
N ALA A 57 -6.53 15.54 0.79
CA ALA A 57 -6.59 16.99 0.73
C ALA A 57 -7.91 17.50 1.33
N LEU A 58 -7.86 18.66 1.96
CA LEU A 58 -9.02 19.34 2.55
C LEU A 58 -9.51 20.49 1.67
N SER A 59 -8.78 20.81 0.59
CA SER A 59 -9.18 21.79 -0.42
C SER A 59 -9.00 21.23 -1.84
N GLN A 60 -9.75 21.77 -2.80
CA GLN A 60 -9.62 21.39 -4.22
C GLN A 60 -8.24 21.76 -4.80
N LYS A 61 -7.69 22.89 -4.36
CA LYS A 61 -6.36 23.37 -4.76
C LYS A 61 -5.29 22.35 -4.33
N GLU A 62 -5.34 21.92 -3.07
CA GLU A 62 -4.39 20.95 -2.53
C GLU A 62 -4.58 19.56 -3.16
N ALA A 63 -5.83 19.16 -3.43
CA ALA A 63 -6.11 17.91 -4.14
C ALA A 63 -5.45 17.88 -5.52
N ALA A 64 -5.53 18.98 -6.28
CA ALA A 64 -4.85 19.10 -7.58
C ALA A 64 -3.33 19.05 -7.43
N TYR A 65 -2.77 19.74 -6.41
CA TYR A 65 -1.33 19.78 -6.14
C TYR A 65 -0.77 18.39 -5.78
N LEU A 66 -1.38 17.71 -4.82
CA LEU A 66 -0.95 16.36 -4.40
C LEU A 66 -1.19 15.31 -5.51
N SER A 67 -2.29 15.41 -6.26
CA SER A 67 -2.55 14.52 -7.40
C SER A 67 -1.49 14.64 -8.49
N ARG A 68 -0.99 15.85 -8.75
CA ARG A 68 0.12 16.08 -9.67
C ARG A 68 1.39 15.37 -9.20
N GLN A 69 1.73 15.46 -7.91
CA GLN A 69 2.88 14.74 -7.35
C GLN A 69 2.75 13.22 -7.49
N VAL A 70 1.54 12.67 -7.33
CA VAL A 70 1.28 11.24 -7.59
C VAL A 70 1.55 10.89 -9.07
N GLN A 71 1.04 11.71 -10.02
CA GLN A 71 1.21 11.49 -11.45
C GLN A 71 2.67 11.60 -11.90
N GLU A 72 3.41 12.54 -11.31
CA GLU A 72 4.84 12.77 -11.60
C GLU A 72 5.77 11.82 -10.84
N GLY A 73 5.24 10.90 -10.01
CA GLY A 73 6.04 9.96 -9.22
C GLY A 73 6.83 10.61 -8.07
N LYS A 74 6.52 11.86 -7.72
CA LYS A 74 7.17 12.60 -6.63
C LYS A 74 6.66 12.19 -5.24
N MET A 75 5.43 11.68 -5.15
CA MET A 75 4.91 11.09 -3.92
C MET A 75 5.47 9.69 -3.75
N GLN A 76 6.33 9.50 -2.76
CA GLN A 76 6.98 8.22 -2.49
C GLN A 76 6.19 7.42 -1.46
N LYS A 77 6.05 6.11 -1.70
CA LYS A 77 5.32 5.18 -0.83
C LYS A 77 6.14 3.93 -0.60
N THR A 78 6.37 3.63 0.66
CA THR A 78 7.03 2.39 1.08
C THR A 78 6.04 1.50 1.82
N TYR A 79 6.07 0.23 1.51
CA TYR A 79 5.21 -0.77 2.13
C TYR A 79 6.04 -1.81 2.86
N LEU A 80 5.44 -2.41 3.89
CA LEU A 80 5.84 -3.71 4.39
C LEU A 80 4.83 -4.76 3.93
N ALA A 81 5.34 -5.93 3.58
CA ALA A 81 4.53 -7.09 3.29
C ALA A 81 5.15 -8.33 3.93
N VAL A 82 4.31 -9.28 4.37
CA VAL A 82 4.78 -10.61 4.71
C VAL A 82 4.34 -11.55 3.58
N VAL A 83 5.31 -12.21 2.97
CA VAL A 83 5.11 -13.10 1.82
C VAL A 83 5.39 -14.55 2.19
N ALA A 84 4.73 -15.49 1.51
CA ALA A 84 4.97 -16.92 1.69
C ALA A 84 6.31 -17.33 1.10
N GLY A 85 7.04 -18.16 1.86
CA GLY A 85 8.37 -18.64 1.47
C GLY A 85 9.45 -17.57 1.53
N THR A 86 10.56 -17.85 0.83
CA THR A 86 11.73 -16.97 0.76
C THR A 86 11.98 -16.57 -0.70
N PRO A 87 11.90 -15.29 -1.05
CA PRO A 87 12.31 -14.83 -2.37
C PRO A 87 13.76 -15.20 -2.69
N GLU A 88 14.05 -15.65 -3.92
CA GLU A 88 15.39 -16.09 -4.34
C GLU A 88 16.48 -15.04 -4.17
N GLN A 89 16.11 -13.77 -4.37
CA GLN A 89 17.02 -12.64 -4.21
C GLN A 89 16.67 -11.84 -2.97
N PRO A 90 17.63 -11.45 -2.11
CA PRO A 90 17.35 -10.63 -0.92
C PRO A 90 16.86 -9.23 -1.28
N LYS A 91 17.19 -8.71 -2.46
CA LYS A 91 16.67 -7.47 -3.06
C LYS A 91 16.59 -7.61 -4.57
N ASN A 92 15.55 -7.01 -5.14
CA ASN A 92 15.40 -6.99 -6.59
C ASN A 92 14.48 -5.82 -7.02
N THR A 93 14.53 -5.50 -8.31
CA THR A 93 13.61 -4.58 -8.98
C THR A 93 12.88 -5.34 -10.08
N TRP A 94 11.55 -5.34 -10.00
CA TRP A 94 10.70 -6.03 -10.98
C TRP A 94 10.00 -5.05 -11.90
N ASN A 95 10.15 -5.29 -13.20
CA ASN A 95 9.47 -4.57 -14.26
C ASN A 95 8.57 -5.56 -15.01
N ASP A 96 7.27 -5.40 -14.87
CA ASP A 96 6.28 -6.33 -15.39
C ASP A 96 5.21 -5.62 -16.20
N LEU A 97 4.45 -6.38 -16.96
CA LEU A 97 3.24 -5.95 -17.64
C LEU A 97 2.03 -6.48 -16.89
N LEU A 98 1.11 -5.58 -16.50
CA LEU A 98 -0.11 -5.93 -15.78
C LEU A 98 -1.35 -5.65 -16.62
N PHE A 99 -2.25 -6.62 -16.65
CA PHE A 99 -3.60 -6.48 -17.16
C PHE A 99 -4.59 -6.52 -16.00
N ARG A 100 -5.49 -5.51 -15.92
CA ARG A 100 -6.58 -5.49 -14.93
C ARG A 100 -7.87 -5.98 -15.57
N ASP A 101 -8.39 -7.09 -15.09
CA ASP A 101 -9.76 -7.54 -15.33
C ASP A 101 -10.70 -6.79 -14.37
N LYS A 102 -11.46 -5.84 -14.89
CA LYS A 102 -12.38 -5.03 -14.07
C LYS A 102 -13.55 -5.83 -13.54
N ALA A 103 -14.08 -6.80 -14.31
CA ALA A 103 -15.22 -7.62 -13.93
C ALA A 103 -14.87 -8.53 -12.73
N LYS A 104 -13.68 -9.11 -12.75
CA LYS A 104 -13.16 -9.95 -11.66
C LYS A 104 -12.49 -9.15 -10.55
N ASN A 105 -12.33 -7.84 -10.72
CA ASN A 105 -11.52 -6.97 -9.85
C ASN A 105 -10.17 -7.60 -9.52
N LYS A 106 -9.46 -8.11 -10.52
CA LYS A 106 -8.19 -8.83 -10.38
C LYS A 106 -7.18 -8.39 -11.41
N SER A 107 -5.90 -8.28 -11.03
CA SER A 107 -4.79 -8.00 -11.94
C SER A 107 -4.03 -9.30 -12.25
N TYR A 108 -3.42 -9.34 -13.42
CA TYR A 108 -2.65 -10.49 -13.91
C TYR A 108 -1.32 -10.02 -14.49
N LEU A 109 -0.27 -10.79 -14.27
CA LEU A 109 0.98 -10.67 -15.03
C LEU A 109 0.73 -11.18 -16.45
N VAL A 110 1.19 -10.42 -17.44
CA VAL A 110 1.08 -10.80 -18.85
C VAL A 110 2.43 -10.61 -19.55
N LYS A 111 2.68 -11.38 -20.62
CA LYS A 111 3.98 -11.36 -21.33
C LYS A 111 4.01 -10.39 -22.51
N ARG A 112 2.86 -9.91 -22.98
CA ARG A 112 2.77 -9.08 -24.19
C ARG A 112 1.98 -7.82 -23.96
N GLU A 113 2.42 -6.72 -24.55
CA GLU A 113 1.66 -5.46 -24.58
C GLU A 113 0.42 -5.62 -25.47
N ARG A 114 -0.70 -5.12 -24.97
CA ARG A 114 -1.98 -5.00 -25.69
C ARG A 114 -2.84 -3.93 -25.05
N LYS A 115 -3.95 -3.57 -25.65
CA LYS A 115 -4.89 -2.59 -25.09
C LYS A 115 -5.28 -2.97 -23.65
N GLY A 116 -5.15 -2.02 -22.72
CA GLY A 116 -5.47 -2.21 -21.29
C GLY A 116 -4.32 -2.77 -20.43
N VAL A 117 -3.21 -3.20 -21.03
CA VAL A 117 -1.99 -3.60 -20.30
C VAL A 117 -1.20 -2.35 -19.92
N LYS A 118 -0.63 -2.35 -18.70
CA LYS A 118 0.17 -1.24 -18.18
C LYS A 118 1.49 -1.75 -17.61
N LYS A 119 2.57 -1.01 -17.83
CA LYS A 119 3.86 -1.25 -17.17
C LYS A 119 3.74 -1.02 -15.68
N ALA A 120 4.39 -1.89 -14.90
CA ALA A 120 4.41 -1.87 -13.45
C ALA A 120 5.83 -2.12 -12.96
N SER A 121 6.32 -1.27 -12.06
CA SER A 121 7.67 -1.38 -11.51
C SER A 121 7.63 -1.21 -10.00
N LEU A 122 8.32 -2.10 -9.29
CA LEU A 122 8.60 -2.01 -7.87
C LEU A 122 10.01 -2.53 -7.56
N SER A 123 10.59 -2.04 -6.46
CA SER A 123 11.76 -2.65 -5.84
C SER A 123 11.38 -3.24 -4.50
N TYR A 124 12.05 -4.31 -4.09
CA TYR A 124 11.90 -4.85 -2.75
C TYR A 124 13.24 -5.21 -2.11
N GLU A 125 13.24 -5.27 -0.79
CA GLU A 125 14.32 -5.73 0.06
C GLU A 125 13.75 -6.65 1.15
N MET A 126 14.30 -7.87 1.29
CA MET A 126 13.94 -8.78 2.36
C MET A 126 14.59 -8.32 3.66
N LEU A 127 13.80 -8.11 4.69
CA LEU A 127 14.26 -7.63 6.00
C LEU A 127 14.47 -8.76 7.00
N GLY A 128 13.74 -9.86 6.87
CA GLY A 128 13.81 -10.97 7.79
C GLY A 128 12.96 -12.16 7.37
N GLN A 129 13.18 -13.28 8.05
CA GLN A 129 12.46 -14.53 7.85
C GLN A 129 11.91 -15.04 9.17
N ALA A 130 10.81 -15.75 9.12
CA ALA A 130 10.17 -16.37 10.29
C ALA A 130 9.33 -17.59 9.87
N MET A 131 8.77 -18.27 10.86
CA MET A 131 7.75 -19.29 10.65
C MET A 131 6.38 -18.73 11.02
N TRP A 132 5.39 -18.99 10.19
CA TRP A 132 3.98 -18.67 10.41
C TRP A 132 3.13 -19.90 10.10
N ASN A 133 2.42 -20.41 11.11
CA ASN A 133 1.63 -21.65 10.99
C ASN A 133 2.44 -22.79 10.34
N ASN A 134 3.66 -23.04 10.82
CA ASN A 134 4.61 -24.04 10.32
C ASN A 134 4.99 -23.87 8.82
N GLN A 135 4.82 -22.69 8.27
CA GLN A 135 5.23 -22.34 6.91
C GLN A 135 6.29 -21.22 6.96
N PRO A 136 7.35 -21.28 6.14
CA PRO A 136 8.31 -20.20 6.07
C PRO A 136 7.65 -18.95 5.46
N VAL A 137 7.95 -17.80 6.04
CA VAL A 137 7.50 -16.49 5.57
C VAL A 137 8.64 -15.49 5.64
N SER A 138 8.58 -14.47 4.77
CA SER A 138 9.58 -13.40 4.73
C SER A 138 8.91 -12.04 4.87
N LEU A 139 9.50 -11.17 5.71
CA LEU A 139 9.19 -9.75 5.75
C LEU A 139 9.94 -9.05 4.62
N VAL A 140 9.22 -8.32 3.79
CA VAL A 140 9.79 -7.54 2.69
C VAL A 140 9.38 -6.08 2.79
N LYS A 141 10.33 -5.18 2.58
CA LYS A 141 10.12 -3.75 2.35
C LYS A 141 9.97 -3.53 0.85
N VAL A 142 8.91 -2.87 0.43
CA VAL A 142 8.58 -2.66 -0.98
C VAL A 142 8.46 -1.18 -1.29
N GLN A 143 9.19 -0.74 -2.31
CA GLN A 143 9.07 0.60 -2.90
C GLN A 143 8.32 0.51 -4.22
N LEU A 144 7.18 1.22 -4.33
CA LEU A 144 6.45 1.30 -5.59
C LEU A 144 6.99 2.44 -6.47
N HIS A 145 7.37 2.10 -7.71
CA HIS A 145 7.69 3.08 -8.76
C HIS A 145 6.46 3.38 -9.62
N THR A 146 5.48 2.50 -9.61
CA THR A 146 4.16 2.69 -10.23
C THR A 146 3.05 2.23 -9.27
N GLY A 147 1.83 2.74 -9.42
CA GLY A 147 0.67 2.42 -8.55
C GLY A 147 -0.45 1.69 -9.31
N ARG A 148 -0.25 0.44 -9.75
CA ARG A 148 -1.30 -0.34 -10.43
C ARG A 148 -2.15 -1.08 -9.41
N THR A 149 -3.41 -1.36 -9.77
CA THR A 149 -4.33 -2.12 -8.90
C THR A 149 -3.72 -3.46 -8.52
N HIS A 150 -3.68 -3.77 -7.22
CA HIS A 150 -3.11 -4.99 -6.64
C HIS A 150 -1.64 -5.25 -7.04
N GLN A 151 -0.87 -4.22 -7.37
CA GLN A 151 0.45 -4.38 -7.99
C GLN A 151 1.39 -5.27 -7.16
N ILE A 152 1.62 -4.95 -5.89
CA ILE A 152 2.49 -5.74 -4.99
C ILE A 152 1.98 -7.18 -4.92
N ARG A 153 0.69 -7.35 -4.71
CA ARG A 153 0.02 -8.64 -4.54
C ARG A 153 0.25 -9.55 -5.75
N VAL A 154 -0.01 -9.05 -6.96
CA VAL A 154 0.10 -9.86 -8.18
C VAL A 154 1.55 -10.12 -8.58
N GLN A 155 2.48 -9.17 -8.34
CA GLN A 155 3.89 -9.36 -8.69
C GLN A 155 4.57 -10.40 -7.80
N PHE A 156 4.28 -10.42 -6.51
CA PHE A 156 4.77 -11.45 -5.60
C PHE A 156 4.10 -12.82 -5.86
N ALA A 157 2.79 -12.86 -6.01
CA ALA A 157 2.06 -14.10 -6.31
C ALA A 157 2.52 -14.75 -7.62
N GLY A 158 2.78 -13.95 -8.66
CA GLY A 158 3.29 -14.44 -9.94
C GLY A 158 4.69 -15.08 -9.86
N ARG A 159 5.41 -14.83 -8.76
CA ARG A 159 6.71 -15.44 -8.44
C ARG A 159 6.64 -16.50 -7.34
N LYS A 160 5.43 -17.01 -7.08
CA LYS A 160 5.13 -18.06 -6.06
C LYS A 160 5.37 -17.62 -4.60
N HIS A 161 5.39 -16.31 -4.35
CA HIS A 161 5.48 -15.71 -3.02
C HIS A 161 4.25 -14.85 -2.70
N PRO A 162 3.01 -15.39 -2.73
CA PRO A 162 1.83 -14.59 -2.44
C PRO A 162 1.91 -14.02 -1.02
N LEU A 163 1.30 -12.84 -0.82
CA LEU A 163 1.24 -12.23 0.50
C LEU A 163 0.38 -13.06 1.44
N VAL A 164 0.79 -13.18 2.68
CA VAL A 164 -0.01 -13.84 3.72
C VAL A 164 -1.34 -13.12 3.89
N GLY A 165 -2.44 -13.86 4.00
CA GLY A 165 -3.80 -13.32 4.06
C GLY A 165 -4.39 -12.90 2.71
N ASP A 166 -3.65 -13.05 1.61
CA ASP A 166 -4.17 -12.70 0.28
C ASP A 166 -5.04 -13.80 -0.32
N ARG A 167 -6.32 -13.81 0.03
CA ARG A 167 -7.29 -14.79 -0.48
C ARG A 167 -7.46 -14.74 -2.00
N ARG A 168 -7.21 -13.59 -2.66
CA ARG A 168 -7.39 -13.39 -4.09
C ARG A 168 -6.24 -13.95 -4.92
N TYR A 169 -5.04 -13.96 -4.36
CA TYR A 169 -3.83 -14.40 -5.05
C TYR A 169 -3.18 -15.65 -4.42
N GLY A 170 -3.91 -16.39 -3.56
CA GLY A 170 -3.49 -17.70 -3.04
C GLY A 170 -2.49 -17.61 -1.90
N GLY A 171 -2.55 -16.56 -1.08
CA GLY A 171 -1.72 -16.43 0.12
C GLY A 171 -2.09 -17.41 1.23
N LEU A 172 -1.15 -17.66 2.13
CA LEU A 172 -1.37 -18.44 3.33
C LEU A 172 -2.53 -17.85 4.16
N PRO A 173 -3.36 -18.69 4.80
CA PRO A 173 -4.50 -18.23 5.58
C PRO A 173 -4.09 -17.26 6.69
N CYS A 174 -4.74 -16.10 6.73
CA CYS A 174 -4.66 -15.11 7.79
C CYS A 174 -5.93 -14.26 7.78
N ASN A 175 -6.31 -13.70 8.92
CA ASN A 175 -7.50 -12.85 9.01
C ASN A 175 -7.39 -11.61 8.14
N ASN A 176 -6.20 -11.00 8.12
CA ASN A 176 -5.93 -9.77 7.40
C ASN A 176 -4.83 -9.97 6.35
N LEU A 177 -4.89 -9.20 5.27
CA LEU A 177 -3.82 -9.12 4.28
C LEU A 177 -2.55 -8.54 4.93
N ALA A 178 -1.43 -9.24 4.85
CA ALA A 178 -0.15 -8.77 5.35
C ALA A 178 0.51 -7.75 4.41
N LEU A 179 -0.15 -6.59 4.25
CA LEU A 179 0.33 -5.46 3.44
C LEU A 179 0.00 -4.15 4.16
N TRP A 180 1.02 -3.34 4.40
CA TRP A 180 0.91 -2.09 5.15
C TRP A 180 1.69 -0.96 4.51
N SER A 181 1.08 0.20 4.33
CA SER A 181 1.75 1.43 3.89
C SER A 181 2.46 2.06 5.08
N VAL A 182 3.79 1.86 5.19
CA VAL A 182 4.57 2.25 6.38
C VAL A 182 5.21 3.61 6.28
N ARG A 183 5.52 4.09 5.05
CA ARG A 183 6.09 5.43 4.84
C ARG A 183 5.41 6.11 3.66
N LEU A 184 5.16 7.40 3.85
CA LEU A 184 4.60 8.30 2.85
C LEU A 184 5.43 9.58 2.84
N SER A 185 5.89 10.01 1.66
CA SER A 185 6.62 11.25 1.49
C SER A 185 6.06 12.03 0.30
N PHE A 186 5.87 13.33 0.48
CA PHE A 186 5.42 14.27 -0.56
C PHE A 186 5.92 15.69 -0.23
N SER A 187 5.87 16.59 -1.21
CA SER A 187 6.17 18.01 -0.98
C SER A 187 4.93 18.76 -0.47
N ASP A 188 5.13 19.56 0.56
CA ASP A 188 4.19 20.55 1.04
C ASP A 188 4.81 21.94 0.72
N ALA A 189 4.34 22.54 -0.37
CA ALA A 189 4.73 23.85 -0.90
C ALA A 189 6.25 24.20 -0.83
N SER A 190 6.87 24.12 0.34
CA SER A 190 8.24 24.57 0.60
C SER A 190 9.19 23.47 1.11
N LYS A 191 8.67 22.32 1.53
CA LYS A 191 9.49 21.26 2.14
C LYS A 191 8.99 19.87 1.81
N ILE A 192 9.90 18.89 1.90
CA ILE A 192 9.54 17.47 1.85
C ILE A 192 9.02 17.05 3.23
N CYS A 193 7.78 16.57 3.25
CA CYS A 193 7.16 15.97 4.42
C CYS A 193 7.32 14.45 4.36
N GLN A 194 7.70 13.84 5.47
CA GLN A 194 7.84 12.39 5.60
C GLN A 194 7.07 11.92 6.83
N PHE A 195 6.32 10.84 6.64
CA PHE A 195 5.51 10.22 7.69
C PHE A 195 5.80 8.74 7.74
N ALA A 196 5.76 8.17 8.95
CA ALA A 196 5.93 6.75 9.17
C ALA A 196 4.86 6.21 10.12
N CYS A 197 4.44 4.97 9.91
CA CYS A 197 3.50 4.25 10.76
C CYS A 197 3.79 2.76 10.65
N VAL A 198 4.08 2.12 11.77
CA VAL A 198 4.34 0.67 11.82
C VAL A 198 3.04 -0.13 11.68
N PRO A 199 3.08 -1.36 11.12
CA PRO A 199 1.94 -2.26 11.14
C PRO A 199 1.55 -2.63 12.59
N PRO A 200 0.31 -3.11 12.83
CA PRO A 200 -0.10 -3.59 14.15
C PRO A 200 0.80 -4.74 14.64
N GLU A 201 1.22 -4.69 15.92
CA GLU A 201 2.06 -5.73 16.53
C GLU A 201 1.28 -7.00 16.86
N GLN A 202 0.50 -7.53 15.92
CA GLN A 202 -0.33 -8.72 16.10
C GLN A 202 -0.37 -9.61 14.86
N GLY A 203 -0.76 -10.86 15.07
CA GLY A 203 -0.90 -11.84 13.99
C GLY A 203 0.44 -12.07 13.28
N VAL A 204 0.43 -12.09 11.95
CA VAL A 204 1.61 -12.38 11.13
C VAL A 204 2.76 -11.37 11.27
N TRP A 205 2.51 -10.20 11.85
CA TRP A 205 3.53 -9.17 12.12
C TRP A 205 4.34 -9.44 13.40
N THR A 206 3.80 -10.23 14.33
CA THR A 206 4.42 -10.49 15.64
C THR A 206 5.87 -11.00 15.56
N PRO A 207 6.23 -11.94 14.67
CA PRO A 207 7.62 -12.40 14.57
C PRO A 207 8.60 -11.32 14.10
N PHE A 208 8.10 -10.22 13.53
CA PHE A 208 8.90 -9.16 12.91
C PHE A 208 8.91 -7.82 13.68
N LYS A 209 8.37 -7.77 14.89
CA LYS A 209 8.23 -6.54 15.70
C LYS A 209 9.54 -5.80 15.98
N ASN A 210 10.68 -6.47 15.97
CA ASN A 210 12.00 -5.90 16.26
C ASN A 210 12.78 -5.47 14.99
N HIS A 211 12.18 -5.55 13.81
CA HIS A 211 12.83 -5.10 12.58
C HIS A 211 12.67 -3.58 12.46
N ASN A 212 13.79 -2.87 12.57
CA ASN A 212 13.84 -1.41 12.33
C ASN A 212 13.48 -1.09 10.87
N LEU A 213 12.57 -0.13 10.70
CA LEU A 213 12.07 0.37 9.41
C LEU A 213 12.97 1.47 8.84
#